data_6a5a0e59bdff92525c8f07c19ad4472e
#
_entry.id   6a5a0e59bdff92525c8f07c19ad4472e
#
_cell.length_a   1.000
_cell.length_b   1.000
_cell.length_c   1.000
_cell.angle_alpha   90.00
_cell.angle_beta   90.00
_cell.angle_gamma   90.00
#
_symmetry.space_group_name_H-M   'P 1'
#
loop_
_entity.id
_entity.type
_entity.pdbx_description
1 polymer ?
#
loop_
_entity_poly.entity_id
_entity_poly.type
_entity_poly.pdbx_seq_one_letter_code
_entity_poly.pdbx_strand_id
1 'polypeptide(L)'
;MVTFIMLTRLSPEAVRSPQALEQLERKAMERVRKECPDVEWVCSYAILGPYDYLDIFRAKDVETASKVSTLIRSFGHAQTEQTV
;
A
#
# COMPACT_ATOMS: atom_id res chain seq x y z
N MET A 1 -6.00 11.69 -14.29
CA MET A 1 -5.64 10.61 -13.34
C MET A 1 -6.88 10.04 -12.66
N VAL A 2 -6.82 8.78 -12.30
CA VAL A 2 -7.90 8.09 -11.60
C VAL A 2 -7.54 7.98 -10.12
N THR A 3 -8.52 8.22 -9.25
CA THR A 3 -8.34 8.07 -7.80
C THR A 3 -8.69 6.66 -7.39
N PHE A 4 -7.79 6.04 -6.61
CA PHE A 4 -7.96 4.68 -6.10
C PHE A 4 -7.97 4.71 -4.58
N ILE A 5 -8.77 3.83 -4.00
CA ILE A 5 -8.78 3.55 -2.57
C ILE A 5 -8.20 2.17 -2.38
N MET A 6 -7.16 2.06 -1.58
CA MET A 6 -6.52 0.79 -1.28
C MET A 6 -6.71 0.44 0.19
N LEU A 7 -7.23 -0.75 0.44
CA LEU A 7 -7.40 -1.29 1.78
C LEU A 7 -6.31 -2.32 2.03
N THR A 8 -5.60 -2.17 3.12
CA THR A 8 -4.45 -3.02 3.44
C THR A 8 -4.69 -3.76 4.74
N ARG A 9 -4.42 -5.07 4.72
CA ARG A 9 -4.42 -5.93 5.90
C ARG A 9 -2.99 -6.41 6.13
N LEU A 10 -2.49 -6.19 7.33
CA LEU A 10 -1.16 -6.65 7.71
C LEU A 10 -1.17 -8.14 8.05
N SER A 11 -0.07 -8.83 7.76
CA SER A 11 0.07 -10.23 8.16
C SER A 11 0.23 -10.32 9.68
N PRO A 12 -0.21 -11.44 10.30
CA PRO A 12 -0.02 -11.62 11.75
C PRO A 12 1.43 -11.54 12.19
N GLU A 13 2.34 -12.06 11.39
CA GLU A 13 3.78 -12.01 11.69
C GLU A 13 4.30 -10.59 11.69
N ALA A 14 3.83 -9.76 10.76
CA ALA A 14 4.26 -8.36 10.66
C ALA A 14 3.85 -7.55 11.89
N VAL A 15 2.66 -7.81 12.43
CA VAL A 15 2.15 -7.10 13.60
C VAL A 15 2.94 -7.42 14.86
N ARG A 16 3.55 -8.60 14.93
CA ARG A 16 4.34 -9.02 16.10
C ARG A 16 5.66 -8.27 16.26
N SER A 17 6.15 -7.67 15.18
CA SER A 17 7.41 -6.94 15.20
C SER A 17 7.22 -5.54 14.63
N PRO A 18 6.78 -4.56 15.45
CA PRO A 18 6.50 -3.21 14.95
C PRO A 18 7.68 -2.52 14.27
N GLN A 19 8.90 -2.77 14.74
CA GLN A 19 10.08 -2.17 14.15
C GLN A 19 10.37 -2.75 12.76
N ALA A 20 10.26 -4.06 12.61
CA ALA A 20 10.44 -4.72 11.33
C ALA A 20 9.35 -4.30 10.35
N LEU A 21 8.11 -4.17 10.83
CA LEU A 21 6.99 -3.70 10.03
C LEU A 21 7.25 -2.30 9.49
N GLU A 22 7.70 -1.38 10.34
CA GLU A 22 8.01 -0.02 9.92
C GLU A 22 9.05 0.01 8.81
N GLN A 23 10.09 -0.82 8.93
CA GLN A 23 11.13 -0.92 7.90
C GLN A 23 10.59 -1.47 6.59
N LEU A 24 9.74 -2.49 6.65
CA LEU A 24 9.12 -3.07 5.46
C LEU A 24 8.19 -2.08 4.77
N GLU A 25 7.40 -1.34 5.53
CA GLU A 25 6.52 -0.31 4.98
C GLU A 25 7.32 0.79 4.28
N ARG A 26 8.42 1.22 4.89
CA ARG A 26 9.29 2.23 4.31
C ARG A 26 9.91 1.75 3.00
N LYS A 27 10.42 0.53 2.97
CA LYS A 27 11.00 -0.07 1.77
C LYS A 27 9.96 -0.22 0.67
N ALA A 28 8.75 -0.64 1.02
CA ALA A 28 7.66 -0.78 0.07
C ALA A 28 7.32 0.56 -0.58
N MET A 29 7.22 1.62 0.21
CA MET A 29 6.93 2.95 -0.32
C MET A 29 8.06 3.52 -1.16
N GLU A 30 9.31 3.28 -0.77
CA GLU A 30 10.46 3.66 -1.59
C GLU A 30 10.41 2.97 -2.95
N ARG A 31 10.06 1.69 -2.97
CA ARG A 31 9.94 0.92 -4.21
C ARG A 31 8.83 1.46 -5.09
N VAL A 32 7.69 1.79 -4.51
CA VAL A 32 6.56 2.38 -5.22
C VAL A 32 6.96 3.71 -5.85
N ARG A 33 7.64 4.58 -5.10
CA ARG A 33 8.08 5.87 -5.63
C ARG A 33 9.08 5.71 -6.77
N LYS A 34 9.95 4.72 -6.68
CA LYS A 34 10.97 4.48 -7.70
C LYS A 34 10.38 3.92 -8.98
N GLU A 35 9.48 2.95 -8.88
CA GLU A 35 8.94 2.24 -10.05
C GLU A 35 7.65 2.84 -10.59
N CYS A 36 6.95 3.62 -9.78
CA CYS A 36 5.72 4.30 -10.17
C CYS A 36 5.81 5.79 -9.84
N PRO A 37 6.73 6.54 -10.48
CA PRO A 37 6.99 7.94 -10.10
C PRO A 37 5.81 8.86 -10.38
N ASP A 38 4.88 8.48 -11.26
CA ASP A 38 3.72 9.30 -11.61
C ASP A 38 2.54 9.12 -10.65
N VAL A 39 2.65 8.18 -9.72
CA VAL A 39 1.61 7.97 -8.72
C VAL A 39 1.65 9.09 -7.68
N GLU A 40 0.48 9.69 -7.43
CA GLU A 40 0.31 10.73 -6.44
C GLU A 40 -0.36 10.13 -5.21
N TRP A 41 0.36 10.08 -4.10
CA TRP A 41 -0.18 9.59 -2.84
C TRP A 41 -0.92 10.73 -2.14
N VAL A 42 -2.23 10.59 -1.97
CA VAL A 42 -3.06 11.68 -1.43
C VAL A 42 -3.07 11.66 0.09
N CYS A 43 -3.43 10.52 0.69
CA CYS A 43 -3.46 10.40 2.14
C CYS A 43 -3.50 8.94 2.57
N SER A 44 -3.22 8.72 3.85
CA SER A 44 -3.24 7.39 4.47
C SER A 44 -3.87 7.49 5.84
N TYR A 45 -4.71 6.51 6.17
CA TYR A 45 -5.38 6.42 7.46
C TYR A 45 -5.13 5.05 8.07
N ALA A 46 -4.87 5.02 9.37
CA ALA A 46 -4.95 3.79 10.15
C ALA A 46 -6.42 3.57 10.52
N ILE A 47 -6.91 2.36 10.35
CA ILE A 47 -8.31 2.07 10.62
C ILE A 47 -8.44 0.87 11.57
N LEU A 48 -9.58 0.79 12.23
CA LEU A 48 -9.94 -0.33 13.09
C LEU A 48 -10.97 -1.20 12.39
N GLY A 49 -10.76 -2.52 12.43
CA GLY A 49 -11.68 -3.46 11.81
C GLY A 49 -10.93 -4.52 11.02
N PRO A 50 -11.56 -5.10 9.96
CA PRO A 50 -10.93 -6.14 9.16
C PRO A 50 -9.66 -5.69 8.44
N TYR A 51 -9.52 -4.39 8.17
CA TYR A 51 -8.36 -3.82 7.52
C TYR A 51 -7.60 -2.92 8.48
N ASP A 52 -6.30 -2.79 8.25
CA ASP A 52 -5.42 -1.98 9.10
C ASP A 52 -5.17 -0.59 8.55
N TYR A 53 -5.15 -0.44 7.22
CA TYR A 53 -4.92 0.86 6.59
C TYR A 53 -5.88 1.10 5.44
N LEU A 54 -6.20 2.38 5.24
CA LEU A 54 -6.88 2.87 4.05
C LEU A 54 -5.99 3.94 3.42
N ASP A 55 -5.61 3.74 2.19
CA ASP A 55 -4.79 4.68 1.45
C ASP A 55 -5.56 5.20 0.25
N ILE A 56 -5.39 6.48 -0.05
CA ILE A 56 -5.95 7.10 -1.24
C ILE A 56 -4.79 7.59 -2.10
N PHE A 57 -4.76 7.15 -3.35
CA PHE A 57 -3.73 7.58 -4.28
C PHE A 57 -4.34 7.77 -5.68
N ARG A 58 -3.60 8.48 -6.53
CA ARG A 58 -4.02 8.74 -7.91
C ARG A 58 -2.99 8.14 -8.84
N ALA A 59 -3.47 7.45 -9.87
CA ALA A 59 -2.64 6.84 -10.89
C ALA A 59 -3.27 7.08 -12.26
N LYS A 60 -2.45 6.98 -13.30
CA LYS A 60 -2.92 7.23 -14.67
C LYS A 60 -3.89 6.17 -15.17
N ASP A 61 -3.75 4.93 -14.69
CA ASP A 61 -4.57 3.80 -15.14
C ASP A 61 -4.62 2.68 -14.10
N VAL A 62 -5.46 1.69 -14.36
CA VAL A 62 -5.62 0.53 -13.48
C VAL A 62 -4.35 -0.33 -13.45
N GLU A 63 -3.62 -0.40 -14.55
CA GLU A 63 -2.37 -1.18 -14.60
C GLU A 63 -1.33 -0.64 -13.62
N THR A 64 -1.18 0.69 -13.57
CA THR A 64 -0.28 1.33 -12.63
C THR A 64 -0.73 1.11 -11.19
N ALA A 65 -2.04 1.22 -10.92
CA ALA A 65 -2.58 0.96 -9.59
C ALA A 65 -2.34 -0.50 -9.17
N SER A 66 -2.51 -1.46 -10.07
CA SER A 66 -2.23 -2.86 -9.81
C SER A 66 -0.76 -3.10 -9.52
N LYS A 67 0.12 -2.38 -10.20
CA LYS A 67 1.55 -2.46 -9.94
C LYS A 67 1.90 -1.97 -8.53
N VAL A 68 1.28 -0.88 -8.08
CA VAL A 68 1.45 -0.39 -6.71
C VAL A 68 1.09 -1.47 -5.70
N SER A 69 -0.08 -2.09 -5.87
CA SER A 69 -0.53 -3.17 -4.99
C SER A 69 0.44 -4.35 -4.99
N THR A 70 0.89 -4.78 -6.17
CA THR A 70 1.81 -5.90 -6.30
C THR A 70 3.15 -5.61 -5.62
N LEU A 71 3.68 -4.40 -5.78
CA LEU A 71 4.94 -4.01 -5.14
C LEU A 71 4.83 -4.05 -3.61
N ILE A 72 3.73 -3.53 -3.07
CA ILE A 72 3.51 -3.55 -1.62
C ILE A 72 3.40 -4.98 -1.12
N ARG A 73 2.64 -5.82 -1.81
CA ARG A 73 2.46 -7.22 -1.43
C ARG A 73 3.74 -8.03 -1.54
N SER A 74 4.65 -7.66 -2.43
CA SER A 74 5.90 -8.39 -2.64
C SER A 74 6.82 -8.41 -1.43
N PHE A 75 6.64 -7.48 -0.49
CA PHE A 75 7.41 -7.47 0.76
C PHE A 75 6.87 -8.43 1.82
N GLY A 76 5.73 -9.06 1.58
CA GLY A 76 5.20 -10.12 2.43
C GLY A 76 4.52 -9.68 3.72
N HIS A 77 4.42 -8.37 3.97
CA HIS A 77 3.84 -7.87 5.21
C HIS A 77 2.35 -7.50 5.10
N ALA A 78 1.82 -7.44 3.89
CA ALA A 78 0.49 -6.90 3.67
C ALA A 78 -0.25 -7.61 2.55
N GLN A 79 -1.57 -7.64 2.66
CA GLN A 79 -2.51 -7.98 1.59
C GLN A 79 -3.31 -6.73 1.29
N THR A 80 -3.57 -6.47 0.01
CA THR A 80 -4.24 -5.25 -0.42
C THR A 80 -5.44 -5.55 -1.31
N GLU A 81 -6.45 -4.69 -1.22
CA GLU A 81 -7.59 -4.65 -2.11
C GLU A 81 -7.77 -3.22 -2.58
N GLN A 82 -8.16 -3.05 -3.84
CA GLN A 82 -8.32 -1.71 -4.41
C GLN A 82 -9.70 -1.55 -5.03
N THR A 83 -10.20 -0.32 -4.98
CA THR A 83 -11.41 0.10 -5.69
C THR A 83 -11.22 1.54 -6.17
N VAL A 84 -11.94 1.86 -7.22
CA VAL A 84 -11.93 3.22 -7.77
C VAL A 84 -12.87 4.12 -6.98
#